data_3a298a05070623abbffee6d813ea2c34
#
_entry.id   3a298a05070623abbffee6d813ea2c34
#
_cell.length_a   1.000
_cell.length_b   1.000
_cell.length_c   1.000
_cell.angle_alpha   90.00
_cell.angle_beta   90.00
_cell.angle_gamma   90.00
#
_symmetry.space_group_name_H-M   'P 1'
#
loop_
_entity.id
_entity.type
_entity.pdbx_description
1 polymer ?
#
loop_
_entity_poly.entity_id
_entity_poly.type
_entity_poly.pdbx_seq_one_letter_code
_entity_poly.pdbx_strand_id
1 'polypeptide(L)'
;MAEASARLKEGMDRLLKFLGEQDSMNKLQVAAFLDREIAPYFDFDSMAQWVAGPGYRSMSPKERSELTAWLESDFLSVLASNLVGYQGQQFRMLTPRRGPRGAVNINVAILRADTYPSTLQFRMAPSDQGWRVYDVVANGRSAASYYRVQFQRMAGQVKGGSAVR
;
A
#
# COMPACT_ATOMS: atom_id res chain seq x y z
N MET A 1 14.85 11.71 -7.40
CA MET A 1 13.86 10.82 -8.06
C MET A 1 14.45 9.46 -8.46
N ALA A 2 15.71 9.42 -8.85
CA ALA A 2 16.36 8.15 -9.22
C ALA A 2 16.39 7.15 -8.05
N GLU A 3 16.61 7.64 -6.85
CA GLU A 3 16.67 6.79 -5.66
C GLU A 3 15.30 6.16 -5.35
N ALA A 4 14.22 6.94 -5.49
CA ALA A 4 12.87 6.44 -5.31
C ALA A 4 12.54 5.35 -6.33
N SER A 5 12.90 5.57 -7.61
CA SER A 5 12.69 4.59 -8.68
C SER A 5 13.46 3.31 -8.42
N ALA A 6 14.72 3.42 -7.99
CA ALA A 6 15.56 2.26 -7.71
C ALA A 6 14.97 1.44 -6.55
N ARG A 7 14.47 2.13 -5.54
CA ARG A 7 13.87 1.46 -4.37
C ARG A 7 12.60 0.71 -4.75
N LEU A 8 11.74 1.35 -5.54
CA LEU A 8 10.51 0.71 -6.01
C LEU A 8 10.82 -0.50 -6.89
N LYS A 9 11.79 -0.34 -7.81
CA LYS A 9 12.20 -1.42 -8.68
C LYS A 9 12.72 -2.62 -7.88
N GLU A 10 13.50 -2.38 -6.85
CA GLU A 10 14.01 -3.42 -5.98
C GLU A 10 12.88 -4.25 -5.38
N GLY A 11 11.87 -3.58 -4.82
CA GLY A 11 10.71 -4.26 -4.24
C GLY A 11 9.90 -5.03 -5.27
N MET A 12 9.69 -4.43 -6.44
CA MET A 12 8.96 -5.08 -7.53
C MET A 12 9.71 -6.31 -8.04
N ASP A 13 11.02 -6.21 -8.22
CA ASP A 13 11.83 -7.34 -8.69
C ASP A 13 11.77 -8.51 -7.69
N ARG A 14 11.82 -8.22 -6.40
CA ARG A 14 11.67 -9.26 -5.37
C ARG A 14 10.32 -9.96 -5.45
N LEU A 15 9.27 -9.17 -5.60
CA LEU A 15 7.91 -9.69 -5.67
C LEU A 15 7.73 -10.56 -6.91
N LEU A 16 8.15 -10.06 -8.07
CA LEU A 16 7.99 -10.79 -9.33
C LEU A 16 8.81 -12.08 -9.36
N LYS A 17 10.01 -12.05 -8.77
CA LYS A 17 10.83 -13.24 -8.64
C LYS A 17 10.12 -14.30 -7.79
N PHE A 18 9.58 -13.91 -6.65
CA PHE A 18 8.82 -14.81 -5.79
C PHE A 18 7.64 -15.43 -6.53
N LEU A 19 6.83 -14.58 -7.19
CA LEU A 19 5.65 -15.03 -7.91
C LEU A 19 6.01 -15.98 -9.05
N GLY A 20 7.13 -15.75 -9.75
CA GLY A 20 7.58 -16.58 -10.84
C GLY A 20 8.13 -17.94 -10.41
N GLU A 21 8.53 -18.06 -9.16
CA GLU A 21 9.07 -19.32 -8.61
C GLU A 21 8.00 -20.26 -8.07
N GLN A 22 6.73 -19.81 -8.00
CA GLN A 22 5.64 -20.60 -7.43
C GLN A 22 4.98 -21.46 -8.51
N ASP A 23 4.91 -22.77 -8.29
CA ASP A 23 4.17 -23.70 -9.16
C ASP A 23 2.67 -23.52 -8.97
N SER A 24 2.24 -23.31 -7.74
CA SER A 24 0.87 -22.96 -7.40
C SER A 24 0.88 -21.92 -6.31
N MET A 25 -0.08 -21.00 -6.36
CA MET A 25 -0.14 -19.92 -5.39
C MET A 25 -1.15 -20.20 -4.29
N ASN A 26 -0.66 -20.11 -3.06
CA ASN A 26 -1.46 -20.22 -1.85
C ASN A 26 -1.47 -18.84 -1.19
N LYS A 27 -2.67 -18.35 -0.86
CA LYS A 27 -2.81 -17.02 -0.26
C LYS A 27 -1.96 -16.84 1.01
N LEU A 28 -1.89 -17.88 1.85
CA LEU A 28 -1.10 -17.80 3.09
C LEU A 28 0.39 -17.65 2.82
N GLN A 29 0.90 -18.37 1.82
CA GLN A 29 2.31 -18.26 1.43
C GLN A 29 2.63 -16.88 0.85
N VAL A 30 1.74 -16.37 0.00
CA VAL A 30 1.89 -15.02 -0.57
C VAL A 30 1.84 -13.98 0.53
N ALA A 31 0.88 -14.08 1.44
CA ALA A 31 0.74 -13.14 2.55
C ALA A 31 1.98 -13.14 3.45
N ALA A 32 2.54 -14.31 3.75
CA ALA A 32 3.74 -14.43 4.56
C ALA A 32 4.96 -13.78 3.88
N PHE A 33 5.09 -13.97 2.56
CA PHE A 33 6.14 -13.32 1.79
C PHE A 33 5.99 -11.80 1.82
N LEU A 34 4.77 -11.29 1.59
CA LEU A 34 4.51 -9.86 1.59
C LEU A 34 4.85 -9.23 2.94
N ASP A 35 4.45 -9.87 4.02
CA ASP A 35 4.71 -9.36 5.37
C ASP A 35 6.22 -9.27 5.66
N ARG A 36 6.97 -10.29 5.27
CA ARG A 36 8.40 -10.36 5.53
C ARG A 36 9.25 -9.51 4.59
N GLU A 37 8.94 -9.56 3.29
CA GLU A 37 9.84 -9.03 2.26
C GLU A 37 9.36 -7.74 1.61
N ILE A 38 8.05 -7.49 1.58
CA ILE A 38 7.48 -6.35 0.86
C ILE A 38 7.01 -5.24 1.80
N ALA A 39 6.46 -5.59 2.96
CA ALA A 39 6.01 -4.61 3.94
C ALA A 39 7.08 -3.54 4.27
N PRO A 40 8.38 -3.86 4.35
CA PRO A 40 9.41 -2.84 4.63
C PRO A 40 9.50 -1.72 3.59
N TYR A 41 9.00 -1.92 2.38
CA TYR A 41 8.99 -0.87 1.35
C TYR A 41 7.86 0.15 1.56
N PHE A 42 6.96 -0.10 2.50
CA PHE A 42 5.81 0.74 2.79
C PHE A 42 5.97 1.47 4.12
N ASP A 43 5.39 2.66 4.19
CA ASP A 43 5.31 3.46 5.41
C ASP A 43 3.88 3.48 5.91
N PHE A 44 3.48 2.41 6.60
CA PHE A 44 2.12 2.30 7.13
C PHE A 44 1.84 3.26 8.28
N ASP A 45 2.89 3.70 9.00
CA ASP A 45 2.73 4.72 10.05
C ASP A 45 2.30 6.06 9.45
N SER A 46 2.93 6.49 8.36
CA SER A 46 2.55 7.72 7.66
C SER A 46 1.14 7.61 7.09
N MET A 47 0.79 6.44 6.53
CA MET A 47 -0.57 6.21 6.05
C MET A 47 -1.58 6.31 7.19
N ALA A 48 -1.27 5.73 8.35
CA ALA A 48 -2.14 5.78 9.52
C ALA A 48 -2.39 7.21 10.00
N GLN A 49 -1.35 8.04 10.01
CA GLN A 49 -1.49 9.44 10.39
C GLN A 49 -2.48 10.17 9.49
N TRP A 50 -2.36 9.97 8.19
CA TRP A 50 -3.26 10.60 7.24
C TRP A 50 -4.68 10.05 7.35
N VAL A 51 -4.82 8.74 7.53
CA VAL A 51 -6.12 8.06 7.66
C VAL A 51 -6.88 8.58 8.88
N ALA A 52 -6.23 8.71 10.03
CA ALA A 52 -6.85 9.23 11.23
C ALA A 52 -7.08 10.74 11.18
N GLY A 53 -6.27 11.45 10.39
CA GLY A 53 -6.36 12.90 10.26
C GLY A 53 -6.06 13.62 11.57
N PRO A 54 -6.78 14.73 11.87
CA PRO A 54 -6.52 15.50 13.09
C PRO A 54 -6.67 14.70 14.38
N GLY A 55 -7.48 13.65 14.37
CA GLY A 55 -7.69 12.80 15.54
C GLY A 55 -6.46 11.96 15.93
N TYR A 56 -5.47 11.84 15.05
CA TYR A 56 -4.27 11.07 15.34
C TYR A 56 -3.52 11.59 16.57
N ARG A 57 -3.49 12.91 16.73
CA ARG A 57 -2.81 13.54 17.88
C ARG A 57 -3.44 13.18 19.22
N SER A 58 -4.74 12.90 19.23
CA SER A 58 -5.47 12.53 20.43
C SER A 58 -5.39 11.05 20.75
N MET A 59 -4.85 10.24 19.84
CA MET A 59 -4.73 8.80 20.03
C MET A 59 -3.54 8.46 20.91
N SER A 60 -3.70 7.46 21.79
CA SER A 60 -2.60 6.94 22.59
C SER A 60 -1.60 6.20 21.69
N PRO A 61 -0.34 5.98 22.16
CA PRO A 61 0.62 5.17 21.41
C PRO A 61 0.07 3.78 21.05
N LYS A 62 -0.69 3.17 21.95
CA LYS A 62 -1.32 1.87 21.71
C LYS A 62 -2.35 1.95 20.58
N GLU A 63 -3.22 2.97 20.61
CA GLU A 63 -4.23 3.16 19.56
C GLU A 63 -3.60 3.41 18.20
N ARG A 64 -2.52 4.20 18.14
CA ARG A 64 -1.77 4.46 16.91
C ARG A 64 -1.17 3.18 16.36
N SER A 65 -0.56 2.38 17.23
CA SER A 65 0.04 1.10 16.85
C SER A 65 -1.01 0.12 16.32
N GLU A 66 -2.18 0.07 16.96
CA GLU A 66 -3.29 -0.78 16.51
C GLU A 66 -3.82 -0.34 15.14
N LEU A 67 -3.93 0.96 14.91
CA LEU A 67 -4.35 1.50 13.62
C LEU A 67 -3.37 1.11 12.51
N THR A 68 -2.08 1.31 12.76
CA THR A 68 -1.04 0.94 11.80
C THR A 68 -1.08 -0.56 11.50
N ALA A 69 -1.22 -1.39 12.52
CA ALA A 69 -1.29 -2.85 12.35
C ALA A 69 -2.51 -3.26 11.55
N TRP A 70 -3.65 -2.62 11.79
CA TRP A 70 -4.87 -2.89 11.03
C TRP A 70 -4.70 -2.54 9.55
N LEU A 71 -4.15 -1.35 9.26
CA LEU A 71 -3.90 -0.92 7.87
C LEU A 71 -2.97 -1.89 7.16
N GLU A 72 -1.86 -2.23 7.80
CA GLU A 72 -0.86 -3.13 7.23
C GLU A 72 -1.47 -4.50 6.94
N SER A 73 -2.16 -5.07 7.92
CA SER A 73 -2.78 -6.39 7.79
C SER A 73 -3.82 -6.43 6.68
N ASP A 74 -4.72 -5.44 6.64
CA ASP A 74 -5.76 -5.38 5.62
C ASP A 74 -5.19 -5.16 4.22
N PHE A 75 -4.28 -4.19 4.10
CA PHE A 75 -3.64 -3.87 2.81
C PHE A 75 -2.92 -5.10 2.25
N LEU A 76 -2.08 -5.76 3.05
CA LEU A 76 -1.32 -6.90 2.59
C LEU A 76 -2.21 -8.11 2.30
N SER A 77 -3.31 -8.27 3.02
CA SER A 77 -4.29 -9.33 2.76
C SER A 77 -4.98 -9.13 1.41
N VAL A 78 -5.40 -7.90 1.12
CA VAL A 78 -6.02 -7.56 -0.16
C VAL A 78 -5.03 -7.77 -1.30
N LEU A 79 -3.79 -7.31 -1.10
CA LEU A 79 -2.73 -7.50 -2.10
C LEU A 79 -2.47 -8.99 -2.35
N ALA A 80 -2.38 -9.80 -1.30
CA ALA A 80 -2.18 -11.24 -1.43
C ALA A 80 -3.31 -11.89 -2.24
N SER A 81 -4.56 -11.50 -1.97
CA SER A 81 -5.71 -12.03 -2.72
C SER A 81 -5.62 -11.71 -4.21
N ASN A 82 -5.16 -10.51 -4.55
CA ASN A 82 -5.02 -10.10 -5.94
C ASN A 82 -3.84 -10.81 -6.63
N LEU A 83 -2.76 -11.06 -5.90
CA LEU A 83 -1.57 -11.69 -6.46
C LEU A 83 -1.72 -13.18 -6.70
N VAL A 84 -2.64 -13.85 -6.02
CA VAL A 84 -2.92 -15.26 -6.26
C VAL A 84 -3.34 -15.50 -7.72
N GLY A 85 -3.95 -14.49 -8.36
CA GLY A 85 -4.34 -14.57 -9.76
C GLY A 85 -3.26 -14.15 -10.76
N TYR A 86 -2.03 -13.91 -10.30
CA TYR A 86 -0.94 -13.49 -11.17
C TYR A 86 -0.58 -14.58 -12.18
N GLN A 87 -0.50 -14.18 -13.46
CA GLN A 87 -0.25 -15.11 -14.57
C GLN A 87 0.91 -14.65 -15.46
N GLY A 88 1.92 -14.04 -14.87
CA GLY A 88 3.10 -13.58 -15.62
C GLY A 88 2.92 -12.27 -16.35
N GLN A 89 1.96 -11.43 -15.94
CA GLN A 89 1.79 -10.11 -16.52
C GLN A 89 3.07 -9.29 -16.36
N GLN A 90 3.38 -8.48 -17.35
CA GLN A 90 4.54 -7.61 -17.31
C GLN A 90 4.20 -6.28 -16.65
N PHE A 91 5.16 -5.76 -15.91
CA PHE A 91 5.05 -4.46 -15.24
C PHE A 91 6.06 -3.51 -15.84
N ARG A 92 5.63 -2.29 -16.14
CA ARG A 92 6.49 -1.27 -16.72
C ARG A 92 6.47 -0.01 -15.86
N MET A 93 7.63 0.33 -15.29
CA MET A 93 7.79 1.58 -14.57
C MET A 93 7.89 2.75 -15.53
N LEU A 94 7.10 3.77 -15.28
CA LEU A 94 7.13 4.99 -16.09
C LEU A 94 8.04 6.03 -15.41
N THR A 95 8.30 7.14 -16.12
CA THR A 95 9.16 8.21 -15.61
C THR A 95 8.61 8.78 -14.31
N PRO A 96 9.41 8.85 -13.24
CA PRO A 96 8.95 9.41 -11.98
C PRO A 96 8.63 10.89 -12.10
N ARG A 97 7.67 11.35 -11.32
CA ARG A 97 7.25 12.75 -11.26
C ARG A 97 7.31 13.27 -9.85
N ARG A 98 7.63 14.53 -9.71
CA ARG A 98 7.65 15.16 -8.39
C ARG A 98 6.23 15.30 -7.86
N GLY A 99 6.05 14.95 -6.60
CA GLY A 99 4.83 15.18 -5.85
C GLY A 99 5.03 16.31 -4.84
N PRO A 100 4.03 16.53 -3.96
CA PRO A 100 4.14 17.57 -2.94
C PRO A 100 5.19 17.22 -1.88
N ARG A 101 5.80 18.25 -1.29
CA ARG A 101 6.68 18.13 -0.10
C ARG A 101 7.85 17.16 -0.29
N GLY A 102 8.47 17.17 -1.45
CA GLY A 102 9.60 16.28 -1.70
C GLY A 102 9.24 14.84 -2.01
N ALA A 103 7.95 14.53 -2.13
CA ALA A 103 7.48 13.21 -2.54
C ALA A 103 7.75 12.97 -4.02
N VAL A 104 7.71 11.70 -4.41
CA VAL A 104 7.85 11.27 -5.80
C VAL A 104 6.73 10.30 -6.12
N ASN A 105 6.06 10.53 -7.23
CA ASN A 105 5.01 9.65 -7.74
C ASN A 105 5.55 8.86 -8.92
N ILE A 106 5.36 7.53 -8.87
CA ILE A 106 5.84 6.64 -9.93
C ILE A 106 4.66 5.81 -10.41
N ASN A 107 4.32 5.96 -11.68
CA ASN A 107 3.29 5.16 -12.31
C ASN A 107 3.89 3.85 -12.82
N VAL A 108 3.17 2.76 -12.60
CA VAL A 108 3.55 1.44 -13.10
C VAL A 108 2.40 0.91 -13.93
N ALA A 109 2.68 0.63 -15.20
CA ALA A 109 1.71 0.03 -16.09
C ALA A 109 1.77 -1.49 -15.97
N ILE A 110 0.59 -2.12 -15.85
CA ILE A 110 0.45 -3.57 -15.86
C ILE A 110 -0.04 -3.96 -17.24
N LEU A 111 0.81 -4.66 -17.98
CA LEU A 111 0.54 -4.99 -19.38
C LEU A 111 -0.19 -6.33 -19.46
N ARG A 112 -1.32 -6.32 -20.16
CA ARG A 112 -2.13 -7.51 -20.41
C ARG A 112 -2.29 -7.69 -21.92
N ALA A 113 -2.32 -8.94 -22.38
CA ALA A 113 -2.31 -9.23 -23.80
C ALA A 113 -3.56 -8.76 -24.56
N ASP A 114 -4.71 -8.72 -23.90
CA ASP A 114 -6.03 -8.57 -24.54
C ASP A 114 -6.85 -7.38 -24.05
N THR A 115 -6.27 -6.50 -23.22
CA THR A 115 -6.96 -5.33 -22.70
C THR A 115 -6.02 -4.13 -22.64
N TYR A 116 -6.59 -2.96 -22.35
CA TYR A 116 -5.79 -1.76 -22.07
C TYR A 116 -4.96 -1.97 -20.80
N PRO A 117 -3.73 -1.41 -20.74
CA PRO A 117 -2.92 -1.49 -19.55
C PRO A 117 -3.63 -0.85 -18.34
N SER A 118 -3.54 -1.52 -17.20
CA SER A 118 -3.93 -0.92 -15.93
C SER A 118 -2.74 -0.13 -15.39
N THR A 119 -3.00 0.92 -14.63
CA THR A 119 -1.94 1.74 -14.05
C THR A 119 -2.08 1.84 -12.55
N LEU A 120 -1.00 1.58 -11.84
CA LEU A 120 -0.87 1.86 -10.41
C LEU A 120 0.05 3.07 -10.24
N GLN A 121 -0.30 3.97 -9.34
CA GLN A 121 0.60 5.05 -8.97
C GLN A 121 1.10 4.79 -7.56
N PHE A 122 2.42 4.71 -7.43
CA PHE A 122 3.07 4.57 -6.12
C PHE A 122 3.55 5.95 -5.67
N ARG A 123 3.07 6.38 -4.52
CA ARG A 123 3.47 7.65 -3.92
C ARG A 123 4.52 7.37 -2.87
N MET A 124 5.70 7.94 -3.05
CA MET A 124 6.86 7.66 -2.21
C MET A 124 7.39 8.92 -1.57
N ALA A 125 7.94 8.77 -0.37
CA ALA A 125 8.59 9.85 0.36
C ALA A 125 9.84 9.32 1.04
N PRO A 126 10.85 10.19 1.28
CA PRO A 126 12.02 9.79 2.05
C PRO A 126 11.65 9.57 3.51
N SER A 127 12.31 8.60 4.13
CA SER A 127 12.13 8.29 5.55
C SER A 127 13.48 7.94 6.16
N ASP A 128 13.52 7.70 7.47
CA ASP A 128 14.74 7.25 8.16
C ASP A 128 15.26 5.92 7.61
N GLN A 129 14.38 5.15 6.97
CA GLN A 129 14.72 3.85 6.39
C GLN A 129 14.80 3.90 4.86
N GLY A 130 15.08 5.08 4.29
CA GLY A 130 15.12 5.29 2.85
C GLY A 130 13.74 5.62 2.27
N TRP A 131 13.63 5.56 0.96
CA TRP A 131 12.38 5.84 0.27
C TRP A 131 11.37 4.74 0.54
N ARG A 132 10.15 5.13 0.95
CA ARG A 132 9.07 4.18 1.21
C ARG A 132 7.76 4.68 0.60
N VAL A 133 6.88 3.74 0.28
CA VAL A 133 5.56 4.01 -0.29
C VAL A 133 4.60 4.37 0.84
N TYR A 134 3.96 5.54 0.74
CA TYR A 134 2.96 5.96 1.73
C TYR A 134 1.52 5.90 1.19
N ASP A 135 1.34 5.70 -0.11
CA ASP A 135 0.03 5.51 -0.72
C ASP A 135 0.16 4.85 -2.08
N VAL A 136 -0.88 4.12 -2.47
CA VAL A 136 -1.01 3.52 -3.81
C VAL A 136 -2.36 3.92 -4.38
N VAL A 137 -2.34 4.43 -5.61
CA VAL A 137 -3.56 4.82 -6.32
C VAL A 137 -3.80 3.86 -7.48
N ALA A 138 -4.95 3.19 -7.46
CA ALA A 138 -5.35 2.25 -8.50
C ALA A 138 -6.67 2.72 -9.10
N ASN A 139 -6.70 2.88 -10.43
CA ASN A 139 -7.91 3.34 -11.15
C ASN A 139 -8.47 4.64 -10.57
N GLY A 140 -7.58 5.58 -10.22
CA GLY A 140 -7.96 6.88 -9.66
C GLY A 140 -8.39 6.84 -8.19
N ARG A 141 -8.28 5.69 -7.53
CA ARG A 141 -8.68 5.55 -6.12
C ARG A 141 -7.44 5.31 -5.24
N SER A 142 -7.24 6.20 -4.29
CA SER A 142 -6.17 6.10 -3.31
C SER A 142 -6.53 5.09 -2.23
N ALA A 143 -5.57 4.21 -1.90
CA ALA A 143 -5.72 3.25 -0.80
C ALA A 143 -5.93 3.98 0.53
N ALA A 144 -5.11 5.01 0.79
CA ALA A 144 -5.23 5.79 2.02
C ALA A 144 -6.60 6.46 2.13
N SER A 145 -7.13 6.99 1.02
CA SER A 145 -8.48 7.59 1.01
C SER A 145 -9.56 6.56 1.34
N TYR A 146 -9.43 5.36 0.80
CA TYR A 146 -10.35 4.26 1.12
C TYR A 146 -10.34 3.95 2.62
N TYR A 147 -9.14 3.82 3.20
CA TYR A 147 -9.03 3.50 4.62
C TYR A 147 -9.50 4.63 5.52
N ARG A 148 -9.33 5.88 5.08
CA ARG A 148 -9.84 7.04 5.83
C ARG A 148 -11.35 6.98 5.94
N VAL A 149 -12.05 6.65 4.86
CA VAL A 149 -13.51 6.48 4.87
C VAL A 149 -13.90 5.36 5.83
N GLN A 150 -13.20 4.23 5.77
CA GLN A 150 -13.48 3.09 6.66
C GLN A 150 -13.25 3.47 8.13
N PHE A 151 -12.17 4.17 8.41
CA PHE A 151 -11.87 4.64 9.75
C PHE A 151 -12.95 5.59 10.28
N GLN A 152 -13.39 6.53 9.46
CA GLN A 152 -14.44 7.48 9.84
C GLN A 152 -15.77 6.77 10.11
N ARG A 153 -16.11 5.77 9.33
CA ARG A 153 -17.31 4.95 9.56
C ARG A 153 -17.25 4.21 10.88
N MET A 154 -16.12 3.59 11.18
CA MET A 154 -15.94 2.89 12.46
C MET A 154 -16.03 3.86 13.64
N ALA A 155 -15.41 5.03 13.55
CA ALA A 155 -15.48 6.05 14.58
C ALA A 155 -16.92 6.57 14.76
N GLY A 156 -17.64 6.77 13.65
CA GLY A 156 -19.04 7.20 13.68
C GLY A 156 -19.95 6.16 14.31
N GLN A 157 -19.73 4.88 14.02
CA GLN A 157 -20.51 3.79 14.62
C GLN A 157 -20.30 3.68 16.13
N VAL A 158 -19.03 3.84 16.57
CA VAL A 158 -18.72 3.82 18.00
C VAL A 158 -19.41 5.00 18.71
N LYS A 159 -19.35 6.20 18.14
CA LYS A 159 -20.01 7.39 18.67
C LYS A 159 -21.53 7.20 18.67
N GLY A 160 -22.10 6.68 17.57
CA GLY A 160 -23.52 6.40 17.45
C GLY A 160 -23.99 5.39 18.50
N GLY A 161 -23.23 4.32 18.72
CA GLY A 161 -23.52 3.33 19.75
C GLY A 161 -23.49 3.92 21.15
N SER A 162 -22.56 4.81 21.42
CA SER A 162 -22.47 5.50 22.70
C SER A 162 -23.63 6.47 22.93
N ALA A 163 -24.11 7.13 21.86
CA ALA A 163 -25.21 8.07 21.98
C ALA A 163 -26.56 7.39 22.23
N VAL A 164 -26.72 6.15 21.81
CA VAL A 164 -27.95 5.37 22.02
C VAL A 164 -28.07 4.84 23.44
N ARG A 165 -26.97 4.75 24.13
CA ARG A 165 -26.90 4.26 25.50
C ARG A 165 -27.12 5.39 26.50
#